data_600ff7c3f4f17b5e5dfa465a4278ea7b
#
_entry.id   600ff7c3f4f17b5e5dfa465a4278ea7b
#
_cell.length_a   1.000
_cell.length_b   1.000
_cell.length_c   1.000
_cell.angle_alpha   90.00
_cell.angle_beta   90.00
_cell.angle_gamma   90.00
#
_symmetry.space_group_name_H-M   'P 1'
#
loop_
_entity.id
_entity.type
_entity.pdbx_description
1 polymer ?
#
loop_
_entity_poly.entity_id
_entity_poly.type
_entity_poly.pdbx_seq_one_letter_code
_entity_poly.pdbx_strand_id
1 'polypeptide(L)'
;NTFYTAPTAIRALMREGDVPVKSTSRKSLKLLGTVGEPINPEAWMWYYKIVGDSRCPIVDTWWQTETGGILIAPQPGATDLKPGSATKPFYGIKPELIDEKGKVIKAEGSGRLCLATSWPGQMRTVYGDHQRFIDTYFSQFDGKYFTGDGCRRDKDGYYWITGRVDDVIIVSGHNL
;
A
#
# COMPACT_ATOMS: atom_id res chain seq x y z
N ASN A 1 -15.18 15.51 7.14
CA ASN A 1 -14.33 15.10 8.25
C ASN A 1 -13.16 14.19 7.80
N THR A 2 -13.32 13.46 6.74
CA THR A 2 -12.30 12.59 6.14
C THR A 2 -12.10 12.97 4.68
N PHE A 3 -10.85 13.03 4.23
CA PHE A 3 -10.51 13.19 2.82
C PHE A 3 -9.66 12.00 2.38
N TYR A 4 -10.19 11.19 1.48
CA TYR A 4 -9.61 9.95 0.98
C TYR A 4 -9.51 10.01 -0.54
N THR A 5 -8.30 9.91 -1.10
CA THR A 5 -8.05 10.13 -2.52
C THR A 5 -6.81 9.36 -3.00
N ALA A 6 -6.54 9.41 -4.31
CA ALA A 6 -5.38 8.77 -4.90
C ALA A 6 -4.14 9.69 -4.86
N PRO A 7 -2.92 9.13 -4.72
CA PRO A 7 -1.67 9.88 -4.81
C PRO A 7 -1.50 10.70 -6.09
N THR A 8 -2.00 10.23 -7.22
CA THR A 8 -2.01 11.00 -8.47
C THR A 8 -2.80 12.30 -8.33
N ALA A 9 -3.97 12.28 -7.68
CA ALA A 9 -4.75 13.49 -7.40
C ALA A 9 -4.00 14.43 -6.45
N ILE A 10 -3.33 13.89 -5.42
CA ILE A 10 -2.51 14.69 -4.49
C ILE A 10 -1.38 15.38 -5.25
N ARG A 11 -0.65 14.67 -6.12
CA ARG A 11 0.42 15.26 -6.95
C ARG A 11 -0.10 16.33 -7.91
N ALA A 12 -1.29 16.16 -8.47
CA ALA A 12 -1.92 17.19 -9.30
C ALA A 12 -2.22 18.45 -8.48
N LEU A 13 -2.78 18.29 -7.28
CA LEU A 13 -3.05 19.42 -6.37
C LEU A 13 -1.77 20.13 -5.92
N MET A 14 -0.69 19.38 -5.65
CA MET A 14 0.62 19.97 -5.31
C MET A 14 1.13 20.94 -6.38
N ARG A 15 0.90 20.64 -7.66
CA ARG A 15 1.33 21.50 -8.79
C ARG A 15 0.64 22.86 -8.81
N GLU A 16 -0.58 22.94 -8.27
CA GLU A 16 -1.33 24.20 -8.13
C GLU A 16 -0.81 25.07 -6.96
N GLY A 17 0.12 24.52 -6.15
CA GLY A 17 0.70 25.19 -5.00
C GLY A 17 -0.18 25.16 -3.74
N ASP A 18 0.29 25.82 -2.70
CA ASP A 18 -0.33 25.77 -1.38
C ASP A 18 -1.53 26.73 -1.22
N VAL A 19 -1.55 27.82 -1.99
CA VAL A 19 -2.50 28.94 -1.80
C VAL A 19 -3.95 28.49 -1.88
N PRO A 20 -4.38 27.70 -2.89
CA PRO A 20 -5.77 27.25 -2.97
C PRO A 20 -6.21 26.45 -1.74
N VAL A 21 -5.32 25.62 -1.19
CA VAL A 21 -5.61 24.82 0.00
C VAL A 21 -5.67 25.71 1.24
N LYS A 22 -4.67 26.58 1.43
CA LYS A 22 -4.56 27.46 2.62
C LYS A 22 -5.66 28.51 2.68
N SER A 23 -6.24 28.91 1.55
CA SER A 23 -7.34 29.88 1.51
C SER A 23 -8.68 29.33 2.00
N THR A 24 -8.79 28.01 2.24
CA THR A 24 -10.02 27.36 2.70
C THR A 24 -9.92 26.88 4.14
N SER A 25 -11.05 26.83 4.85
CA SER A 25 -11.09 26.26 6.19
C SER A 25 -11.06 24.73 6.15
N ARG A 26 -10.07 24.13 6.81
CA ARG A 26 -9.94 22.67 6.96
C ARG A 26 -10.17 22.22 8.41
N LYS A 27 -10.75 23.08 9.27
CA LYS A 27 -10.98 22.80 10.70
C LYS A 27 -11.81 21.54 10.96
N SER A 28 -12.75 21.22 10.05
CA SER A 28 -13.57 20.02 10.17
C SER A 28 -12.85 18.72 9.77
N LEU A 29 -11.70 18.84 9.09
CA LEU A 29 -10.93 17.69 8.63
C LEU A 29 -10.24 17.03 9.82
N LYS A 30 -10.39 15.71 9.97
CA LYS A 30 -9.85 14.90 11.05
C LYS A 30 -8.91 13.79 10.60
N LEU A 31 -9.11 13.32 9.37
CA LEU A 31 -8.41 12.17 8.80
C LEU A 31 -8.15 12.39 7.32
N LEU A 32 -6.95 12.04 6.90
CA LEU A 32 -6.57 11.91 5.50
C LEU A 32 -6.36 10.45 5.14
N GLY A 33 -6.54 10.10 3.90
CA GLY A 33 -6.24 8.75 3.44
C GLY A 33 -5.80 8.71 1.98
N THR A 34 -5.06 7.65 1.64
CA THR A 34 -4.57 7.40 0.27
C THR A 34 -4.86 5.97 -0.16
N VAL A 35 -5.10 5.81 -1.45
CA VAL A 35 -5.49 4.54 -2.05
C VAL A 35 -5.15 4.47 -3.54
N GLY A 36 -4.97 3.25 -4.03
CA GLY A 36 -4.93 2.90 -5.45
C GLY A 36 -3.54 2.83 -6.05
N GLU A 37 -2.58 3.52 -5.46
CA GLU A 37 -1.16 3.47 -5.87
C GLU A 37 -0.25 3.85 -4.68
N PRO A 38 1.04 3.48 -4.71
CA PRO A 38 1.98 3.93 -3.69
C PRO A 38 2.13 5.46 -3.69
N ILE A 39 2.16 6.06 -2.49
CA ILE A 39 2.43 7.48 -2.32
C ILE A 39 3.90 7.69 -2.01
N ASN A 40 4.56 8.58 -2.76
CA ASN A 40 5.95 8.94 -2.47
C ASN A 40 6.03 9.84 -1.21
N PRO A 41 7.16 9.82 -0.47
CA PRO A 41 7.30 10.58 0.77
C PRO A 41 7.08 12.08 0.62
N GLU A 42 7.46 12.69 -0.51
CA GLU A 42 7.26 14.12 -0.76
C GLU A 42 5.77 14.48 -0.82
N ALA A 43 4.99 13.76 -1.63
CA ALA A 43 3.55 13.96 -1.73
C ALA A 43 2.85 13.67 -0.39
N TRP A 44 3.29 12.63 0.34
CA TRP A 44 2.81 12.30 1.67
C TRP A 44 3.04 13.47 2.64
N MET A 45 4.24 14.06 2.65
CA MET A 45 4.59 15.18 3.53
C MET A 45 3.82 16.44 3.18
N TRP A 46 3.63 16.75 1.89
CA TRP A 46 2.78 17.86 1.46
C TRP A 46 1.33 17.66 1.91
N TYR A 47 0.79 16.47 1.69
CA TYR A 47 -0.57 16.10 2.08
C TYR A 47 -0.77 16.26 3.59
N TYR A 48 0.19 15.79 4.38
CA TYR A 48 0.18 15.93 5.83
C TYR A 48 0.25 17.40 6.27
N LYS A 49 1.26 18.15 5.78
CA LYS A 49 1.54 19.51 6.23
C LYS A 49 0.53 20.52 5.71
N ILE A 50 0.20 20.46 4.41
CA ILE A 50 -0.59 21.50 3.75
C ILE A 50 -2.09 21.18 3.83
N VAL A 51 -2.51 19.99 3.43
CA VAL A 51 -3.93 19.61 3.48
C VAL A 51 -4.36 19.29 4.91
N GLY A 52 -3.57 18.49 5.61
CA GLY A 52 -3.83 18.03 6.97
C GLY A 52 -3.49 19.03 8.07
N ASP A 53 -2.84 20.15 7.73
CA ASP A 53 -2.44 21.19 8.68
C ASP A 53 -1.56 20.62 9.82
N SER A 54 -0.71 19.64 9.52
CA SER A 54 0.15 18.87 10.41
C SER A 54 -0.57 18.25 11.64
N ARG A 55 -1.89 18.08 11.58
CA ARG A 55 -2.71 17.53 12.67
C ARG A 55 -3.54 16.33 12.28
N CYS A 56 -3.84 16.16 10.98
CA CYS A 56 -4.62 15.02 10.50
C CYS A 56 -3.70 13.85 10.19
N PRO A 57 -3.85 12.68 10.82
CA PRO A 57 -3.10 11.51 10.42
C PRO A 57 -3.45 11.08 9.00
N ILE A 58 -2.47 10.50 8.30
CA ILE A 58 -2.69 9.91 6.98
C ILE A 58 -2.80 8.39 7.14
N VAL A 59 -3.89 7.83 6.64
CA VAL A 59 -4.11 6.39 6.51
C VAL A 59 -3.82 6.01 5.06
N ASP A 60 -2.58 5.58 4.82
CA ASP A 60 -2.21 4.98 3.54
C ASP A 60 -2.66 3.53 3.54
N THR A 61 -3.49 3.17 2.54
CA THR A 61 -4.16 1.86 2.54
C THR A 61 -3.67 1.00 1.40
N TRP A 62 -3.21 -0.21 1.74
CA TRP A 62 -2.95 -1.22 0.74
C TRP A 62 -4.02 -2.31 0.75
N TRP A 63 -4.59 -2.52 -0.40
CA TRP A 63 -5.55 -3.57 -0.69
C TRP A 63 -5.69 -3.78 -2.19
N GLN A 64 -6.35 -4.86 -2.57
CA GLN A 64 -6.69 -5.17 -3.95
C GLN A 64 -8.19 -5.50 -4.01
N THR A 65 -8.80 -5.44 -5.20
CA THR A 65 -10.18 -5.90 -5.40
C THR A 65 -10.36 -7.33 -4.87
N GLU A 66 -9.37 -8.17 -5.11
CA GLU A 66 -9.30 -9.57 -4.73
C GLU A 66 -9.19 -9.79 -3.22
N THR A 67 -8.73 -8.81 -2.47
CA THR A 67 -8.59 -8.93 -1.02
C THR A 67 -9.88 -8.67 -0.25
N GLY A 68 -10.90 -8.08 -0.92
CA GLY A 68 -12.20 -7.78 -0.33
C GLY A 68 -12.18 -6.68 0.73
N GLY A 69 -11.04 -6.05 0.94
CA GLY A 69 -10.84 -4.96 1.91
C GLY A 69 -9.39 -4.66 2.16
N ILE A 70 -9.13 -3.68 3.04
CA ILE A 70 -7.80 -3.20 3.40
C ILE A 70 -7.07 -4.26 4.23
N LEU A 71 -5.84 -4.59 3.84
CA LEU A 71 -5.00 -5.56 4.54
C LEU A 71 -3.81 -4.96 5.28
N ILE A 72 -3.26 -3.85 4.75
CA ILE A 72 -2.14 -3.13 5.39
C ILE A 72 -2.51 -1.64 5.44
N ALA A 73 -2.59 -1.08 6.63
CA ALA A 73 -2.82 0.35 6.85
C ALA A 73 -2.55 0.72 8.31
N PRO A 74 -2.21 1.98 8.62
CA PRO A 74 -2.07 2.44 9.99
C PRO A 74 -3.41 2.47 10.73
N GLN A 75 -3.35 2.25 12.04
CA GLN A 75 -4.45 2.48 12.96
C GLN A 75 -4.28 3.91 13.53
N PRO A 76 -5.14 4.90 13.18
CA PRO A 76 -5.01 6.26 13.68
C PRO A 76 -4.99 6.30 15.21
N GLY A 77 -3.99 6.97 15.78
CA GLY A 77 -3.80 7.07 17.21
C GLY A 77 -3.11 5.87 17.88
N ALA A 78 -2.88 4.77 17.17
CA ALA A 78 -2.20 3.58 17.68
C ALA A 78 -0.95 3.17 16.90
N THR A 79 -0.81 3.65 15.66
CA THR A 79 0.35 3.35 14.80
C THR A 79 1.11 4.63 14.51
N ASP A 80 2.41 4.67 14.82
CA ASP A 80 3.28 5.75 14.36
C ASP A 80 3.37 5.74 12.83
N LEU A 81 3.30 6.94 12.24
CA LEU A 81 3.29 7.07 10.79
C LEU A 81 4.71 7.25 10.25
N LYS A 82 5.00 6.60 9.12
CA LYS A 82 6.21 6.81 8.33
C LYS A 82 5.82 7.25 6.92
N PRO A 83 6.38 8.35 6.38
CA PRO A 83 6.01 8.84 5.06
C PRO A 83 6.12 7.77 3.96
N GLY A 84 5.05 7.60 3.20
CA GLY A 84 4.96 6.64 2.10
C GLY A 84 4.77 5.18 2.50
N SER A 85 4.67 4.88 3.80
CA SER A 85 4.44 3.53 4.29
C SER A 85 2.95 3.24 4.50
N ALA A 86 2.49 2.09 3.99
CA ALA A 86 1.20 1.53 4.37
C ALA A 86 1.20 0.99 5.81
N THR A 87 2.34 1.01 6.47
CA THR A 87 2.63 0.68 7.87
C THR A 87 2.51 -0.81 8.21
N LYS A 88 1.53 -1.23 8.98
CA LYS A 88 1.43 -2.57 9.56
C LYS A 88 0.22 -3.34 9.01
N PRO A 89 0.30 -4.67 8.94
CA PRO A 89 -0.85 -5.48 8.55
C PRO A 89 -1.97 -5.41 9.60
N PHE A 90 -3.21 -5.54 9.13
CA PHE A 90 -4.35 -5.73 10.00
C PHE A 90 -4.29 -7.07 10.74
N TYR A 91 -5.06 -7.17 11.81
CA TYR A 91 -5.15 -8.36 12.64
C TYR A 91 -5.55 -9.59 11.82
N GLY A 92 -4.79 -10.67 11.98
CA GLY A 92 -4.99 -11.92 11.25
C GLY A 92 -4.37 -11.96 9.85
N ILE A 93 -3.91 -10.83 9.31
CA ILE A 93 -3.20 -10.78 8.03
C ILE A 93 -1.72 -11.10 8.25
N LYS A 94 -1.18 -12.03 7.45
CA LYS A 94 0.21 -12.51 7.56
C LYS A 94 0.96 -12.28 6.25
N PRO A 95 1.47 -11.05 6.00
CA PRO A 95 2.28 -10.79 4.82
C PRO A 95 3.67 -11.43 4.97
N GLU A 96 4.15 -11.98 3.87
CA GLU A 96 5.51 -12.49 3.72
C GLU A 96 6.17 -11.86 2.49
N LEU A 97 7.43 -11.52 2.61
CA LEU A 97 8.26 -11.10 1.48
C LEU A 97 9.06 -12.30 0.99
N ILE A 98 8.99 -12.55 -0.32
CA ILE A 98 9.67 -13.67 -0.97
C ILE A 98 10.77 -13.10 -1.87
N ASP A 99 11.99 -13.62 -1.73
CA ASP A 99 13.13 -13.24 -2.55
C ASP A 99 13.08 -13.87 -3.96
N GLU A 100 14.04 -13.54 -4.81
CA GLU A 100 14.14 -14.07 -6.17
C GLU A 100 14.35 -15.59 -6.22
N LYS A 101 14.83 -16.19 -5.14
CA LYS A 101 15.06 -17.64 -5.01
C LYS A 101 13.86 -18.38 -4.40
N GLY A 102 12.73 -17.67 -4.19
CA GLY A 102 11.53 -18.25 -3.58
C GLY A 102 11.59 -18.43 -2.06
N LYS A 103 12.57 -17.81 -1.37
CA LYS A 103 12.72 -17.93 0.07
C LYS A 103 12.07 -16.76 0.81
N VAL A 104 11.48 -17.04 1.97
CA VAL A 104 10.90 -16.02 2.85
C VAL A 104 12.01 -15.17 3.47
N ILE A 105 11.90 -13.86 3.32
CA ILE A 105 12.75 -12.86 3.97
C ILE A 105 12.23 -12.66 5.39
N LYS A 106 12.97 -13.14 6.39
CA LYS A 106 12.54 -13.11 7.80
C LYS A 106 12.74 -11.77 8.50
N ALA A 107 13.74 -10.99 8.07
CA ALA A 107 14.09 -9.68 8.63
C ALA A 107 13.64 -8.53 7.71
N GLU A 108 14.25 -7.36 7.86
CA GLU A 108 14.11 -6.26 6.89
C GLU A 108 14.56 -6.69 5.50
N GLY A 109 14.00 -6.10 4.46
CA GLY A 109 14.35 -6.42 3.09
C GLY A 109 13.25 -6.08 2.09
N SER A 110 13.53 -6.34 0.82
CA SER A 110 12.62 -6.13 -0.29
C SER A 110 12.37 -7.44 -1.03
N GLY A 111 11.15 -7.66 -1.48
CA GLY A 111 10.78 -8.87 -2.18
C GLY A 111 9.34 -8.81 -2.72
N ARG A 112 8.88 -9.92 -3.24
CA ARG A 112 7.50 -10.09 -3.70
C ARG A 112 6.58 -10.27 -2.50
N LEU A 113 5.48 -9.50 -2.46
CA LEU A 113 4.52 -9.57 -1.38
C LEU A 113 3.58 -10.76 -1.57
N CYS A 114 3.55 -11.63 -0.59
CA CYS A 114 2.63 -12.75 -0.50
C CYS A 114 1.86 -12.70 0.82
N LEU A 115 0.70 -13.36 0.86
CA LEU A 115 -0.04 -13.60 2.10
C LEU A 115 0.02 -15.09 2.43
N ALA A 116 0.52 -15.41 3.62
CA ALA A 116 0.80 -16.78 4.05
C ALA A 116 -0.44 -17.58 4.45
N THR A 117 -1.56 -16.90 4.72
CA THR A 117 -2.82 -17.53 5.14
C THR A 117 -4.00 -16.83 4.50
N SER A 118 -5.08 -17.57 4.29
CA SER A 118 -6.37 -17.01 3.89
C SER A 118 -6.94 -16.08 4.96
N TRP A 119 -7.84 -15.17 4.55
CA TRP A 119 -8.58 -14.24 5.41
C TRP A 119 -10.05 -14.18 4.94
N PRO A 120 -10.98 -13.70 5.79
CA PRO A 120 -12.42 -13.75 5.48
C PRO A 120 -12.83 -13.04 4.19
N GLY A 121 -12.18 -11.92 3.85
CA GLY A 121 -12.48 -11.10 2.66
C GLY A 121 -11.85 -11.58 1.36
N GLN A 122 -10.99 -12.61 1.40
CA GLN A 122 -10.31 -13.11 0.21
C GLN A 122 -11.31 -13.57 -0.86
N MET A 123 -11.09 -13.15 -2.12
CA MET A 123 -11.87 -13.66 -3.24
C MET A 123 -11.77 -15.19 -3.32
N ARG A 124 -12.81 -15.84 -3.81
CA ARG A 124 -12.90 -17.31 -3.83
C ARG A 124 -12.75 -17.91 -5.21
N THR A 125 -12.96 -17.10 -6.22
CA THR A 125 -12.87 -17.52 -7.61
C THR A 125 -12.97 -16.32 -8.55
N VAL A 126 -12.64 -16.55 -9.83
CA VAL A 126 -13.02 -15.70 -10.95
C VAL A 126 -14.30 -16.27 -11.53
N TYR A 127 -15.31 -15.42 -11.79
CA TYR A 127 -16.60 -15.86 -12.34
C TYR A 127 -16.41 -16.60 -13.66
N GLY A 128 -16.92 -17.83 -13.72
CA GLY A 128 -16.82 -18.69 -14.89
C GLY A 128 -15.44 -19.28 -15.18
N ASP A 129 -14.41 -18.95 -14.40
CA ASP A 129 -13.03 -19.40 -14.64
C ASP A 129 -12.24 -19.59 -13.35
N HIS A 130 -12.53 -20.67 -12.64
CA HIS A 130 -11.83 -20.99 -11.38
C HIS A 130 -10.34 -21.29 -11.60
N GLN A 131 -9.98 -21.88 -12.74
CA GLN A 131 -8.59 -22.21 -13.02
C GLN A 131 -7.72 -20.94 -13.11
N ARG A 132 -8.24 -19.89 -13.74
CA ARG A 132 -7.55 -18.59 -13.78
C ARG A 132 -7.27 -18.02 -12.38
N PHE A 133 -8.21 -18.20 -11.45
CA PHE A 133 -7.96 -17.80 -10.05
C PHE A 133 -6.78 -18.52 -9.44
N ILE A 134 -6.69 -19.84 -9.62
CA ILE A 134 -5.57 -20.65 -9.12
C ILE A 134 -4.26 -20.24 -9.80
N ASP A 135 -4.27 -20.15 -11.13
CA ASP A 135 -3.06 -19.86 -11.93
C ASP A 135 -2.49 -18.48 -11.62
N THR A 136 -3.35 -17.49 -11.42
CA THR A 136 -2.93 -16.10 -11.18
C THR A 136 -2.36 -15.89 -9.78
N TYR A 137 -3.01 -16.46 -8.76
CA TYR A 137 -2.73 -16.08 -7.37
C TYR A 137 -2.02 -17.15 -6.54
N PHE A 138 -2.03 -18.43 -6.96
CA PHE A 138 -1.52 -19.53 -6.15
C PHE A 138 -0.49 -20.44 -6.85
N SER A 139 -0.28 -20.29 -8.16
CA SER A 139 0.67 -21.15 -8.89
C SER A 139 2.14 -20.78 -8.64
N GLN A 140 2.44 -19.52 -8.32
CA GLN A 140 3.82 -19.04 -8.25
C GLN A 140 4.50 -19.39 -6.93
N PHE A 141 3.76 -19.39 -5.81
CA PHE A 141 4.28 -19.69 -4.47
C PHE A 141 3.36 -20.65 -3.75
N ASP A 142 3.82 -21.86 -3.55
CA ASP A 142 3.02 -22.93 -2.95
C ASP A 142 2.43 -22.52 -1.59
N GLY A 143 1.12 -22.72 -1.44
CA GLY A 143 0.36 -22.41 -0.24
C GLY A 143 0.22 -20.92 0.10
N LYS A 144 0.60 -20.01 -0.79
CA LYS A 144 0.54 -18.55 -0.55
C LYS A 144 -0.25 -17.83 -1.63
N TYR A 145 -1.00 -16.82 -1.21
CA TYR A 145 -1.61 -15.87 -2.15
C TYR A 145 -0.53 -14.88 -2.60
N PHE A 146 -0.25 -14.86 -3.89
CA PHE A 146 0.67 -13.90 -4.51
C PHE A 146 -0.08 -12.64 -4.95
N THR A 147 0.34 -11.48 -4.45
CA THR A 147 -0.34 -10.21 -4.71
C THR A 147 0.00 -9.59 -6.06
N GLY A 148 1.11 -9.98 -6.67
CA GLY A 148 1.67 -9.31 -7.85
C GLY A 148 2.37 -7.99 -7.52
N ASP A 149 2.50 -7.64 -6.24
CA ASP A 149 3.17 -6.41 -5.79
C ASP A 149 4.55 -6.69 -5.23
N GLY A 150 5.47 -5.77 -5.51
CA GLY A 150 6.74 -5.65 -4.81
C GLY A 150 6.54 -4.89 -3.48
N CYS A 151 7.35 -5.22 -2.50
CA CYS A 151 7.24 -4.58 -1.20
C CYS A 151 8.59 -4.58 -0.48
N ARG A 152 8.83 -3.52 0.30
CA ARG A 152 9.93 -3.42 1.25
C ARG A 152 9.39 -3.43 2.67
N ARG A 153 10.06 -4.15 3.57
CA ARG A 153 9.81 -4.10 5.02
C ARG A 153 11.06 -3.61 5.74
N ASP A 154 10.90 -2.64 6.65
CA ASP A 154 12.01 -2.17 7.49
C ASP A 154 12.17 -3.01 8.78
N LYS A 155 13.21 -2.69 9.55
CA LYS A 155 13.52 -3.33 10.84
C LYS A 155 12.41 -3.23 11.88
N ASP A 156 11.56 -2.21 11.79
CA ASP A 156 10.44 -1.99 12.70
C ASP A 156 9.15 -2.70 12.22
N GLY A 157 9.24 -3.44 11.11
CA GLY A 157 8.14 -4.21 10.52
C GLY A 157 7.11 -3.34 9.77
N TYR A 158 7.53 -2.18 9.26
CA TYR A 158 6.71 -1.32 8.40
C TYR A 158 6.85 -1.72 6.95
N TYR A 159 5.74 -1.65 6.19
CA TYR A 159 5.66 -2.07 4.80
C TYR A 159 5.51 -0.87 3.86
N TRP A 160 6.32 -0.85 2.80
CA TRP A 160 6.23 0.06 1.66
C TRP A 160 5.94 -0.75 0.41
N ILE A 161 4.80 -0.52 -0.21
CA ILE A 161 4.50 -1.11 -1.52
C ILE A 161 5.32 -0.36 -2.57
N THR A 162 6.06 -1.10 -3.39
CA THR A 162 6.97 -0.52 -4.38
C THR A 162 6.42 -0.48 -5.80
N GLY A 163 5.25 -1.07 -6.01
CA GLY A 163 4.56 -1.15 -7.31
C GLY A 163 4.31 -2.58 -7.74
N ARG A 164 3.76 -2.75 -8.94
CA ARG A 164 3.53 -4.06 -9.55
C ARG A 164 4.85 -4.69 -9.97
N VAL A 165 4.98 -6.00 -9.74
CA VAL A 165 6.19 -6.76 -10.14
C VAL A 165 6.30 -6.91 -11.66
N ASP A 166 5.15 -6.94 -12.34
CA ASP A 166 5.02 -7.05 -13.80
C ASP A 166 5.24 -5.69 -14.52
N ASP A 167 5.15 -4.57 -13.81
CA ASP A 167 5.37 -3.23 -14.36
C ASP A 167 6.83 -2.75 -14.23
N VAL A 168 7.76 -3.64 -13.86
CA VAL A 168 9.17 -3.30 -13.71
C VAL A 168 9.76 -2.89 -15.06
N ILE A 169 10.03 -1.61 -15.23
CA ILE A 169 10.74 -1.09 -16.40
C ILE A 169 12.22 -1.44 -16.25
N ILE A 170 12.70 -2.32 -17.14
CA ILE A 170 14.14 -2.63 -17.25
C ILE A 170 14.82 -1.48 -18.00
N VAL A 171 15.54 -0.64 -17.28
CA VAL A 171 16.40 0.40 -17.89
C VAL A 171 17.84 -0.05 -17.80
N SER A 172 18.46 -0.29 -18.96
CA SER A 172 19.88 -0.68 -19.09
C SER A 172 20.27 -1.91 -18.25
N GLY A 173 19.37 -2.90 -18.11
CA GLY A 173 19.65 -4.13 -17.38
C GLY A 173 19.52 -4.02 -15.85
N HIS A 174 19.03 -2.90 -15.34
CA HIS A 174 18.72 -2.71 -13.93
C HIS A 174 17.22 -2.51 -13.75
N ASN A 175 16.66 -3.19 -12.76
CA ASN A 175 15.26 -3.00 -12.32
C ASN A 175 15.17 -1.67 -11.57
N LEU A 176 14.33 -0.76 -12.05
CA LEU A 176 13.96 0.48 -11.37
C LEU A 176 12.59 0.33 -10.70
#